data_f737c7bf215ab940c851f2f8f5667790
#
_entry.id   f737c7bf215ab940c851f2f8f5667790
#
_cell.length_a   1.000
_cell.length_b   1.000
_cell.length_c   1.000
_cell.angle_alpha   90.00
_cell.angle_beta   90.00
_cell.angle_gamma   90.00
#
_symmetry.space_group_name_H-M   'P 1'
#
loop_
_entity.id
_entity.type
_entity.pdbx_description
1 polymer ?
#
loop_
_entity_poly.entity_id
_entity_poly.type
_entity_poly.pdbx_seq_one_letter_code
_entity_poly.pdbx_strand_id
1 'polypeptide(L)' 'MKPLKEKVSITLDNDVVIKIRELADEDDRSFSQYINKVLKDHINQKNK' A
#
# COMPACT_ATOMS: atom_id res chain seq x y z
N MET A 1 -18.74 -3.36 -9.99
CA MET A 1 -18.49 -4.44 -9.03
C MET A 1 -17.15 -4.25 -8.35
N LYS A 2 -17.12 -4.46 -7.05
CA LYS A 2 -15.89 -4.31 -6.31
C LYS A 2 -14.99 -5.54 -6.50
N PRO A 3 -13.70 -5.33 -6.72
CA PRO A 3 -12.78 -6.46 -6.77
C PRO A 3 -12.65 -7.12 -5.41
N LEU A 4 -12.45 -8.41 -5.42
CA LEU A 4 -12.18 -9.14 -4.20
C LEU A 4 -10.75 -8.85 -3.75
N LYS A 5 -10.56 -8.78 -2.45
CA LYS A 5 -9.23 -8.60 -1.90
C LYS A 5 -8.54 -9.93 -1.77
N GLU A 6 -7.30 -9.99 -2.15
CA GLU A 6 -6.51 -11.20 -2.05
C GLU A 6 -5.41 -11.01 -1.03
N LYS A 7 -5.13 -12.08 -0.30
CA LYS A 7 -4.07 -12.05 0.69
C LYS A 7 -2.77 -12.48 0.01
N VAL A 8 -1.79 -11.60 0.04
CA VAL A 8 -0.48 -11.87 -0.56
C VAL A 8 0.60 -11.60 0.46
N SER A 9 1.74 -12.25 0.28
CA SER A 9 2.90 -12.02 1.13
C SER A 9 4.02 -11.45 0.29
N ILE A 10 4.66 -10.40 0.79
CA ILE A 10 5.78 -9.79 0.10
C ILE A 10 6.89 -9.54 1.11
N THR A 11 8.11 -9.45 0.61
CA THR A 11 9.26 -9.11 1.41
C THR A 11 9.66 -7.67 1.11
N LEU A 12 9.81 -6.87 2.15
CA LEU A 12 10.18 -5.47 2.01
C LEU A 12 11.42 -5.18 2.82
N ASP A 13 12.18 -4.19 2.38
CA ASP A 13 13.32 -3.71 3.15
C ASP A 13 12.83 -3.14 4.47
N ASN A 14 13.63 -3.33 5.52
CA ASN A 14 13.23 -2.91 6.85
C ASN A 14 12.98 -1.41 6.94
N ASP A 15 13.84 -0.61 6.32
CA ASP A 15 13.67 0.85 6.34
C ASP A 15 12.42 1.28 5.60
N VAL A 16 12.06 0.55 4.53
CA VAL A 16 10.83 0.82 3.80
C VAL A 16 9.62 0.52 4.68
N VAL A 17 9.65 -0.60 5.41
CA VAL A 17 8.55 -0.96 6.30
C VAL A 17 8.33 0.12 7.36
N ILE A 18 9.41 0.57 7.97
CA ILE A 18 9.31 1.59 9.01
C ILE A 18 8.72 2.88 8.47
N LYS A 19 9.21 3.31 7.31
CA LYS A 19 8.73 4.56 6.72
C LYS A 19 7.28 4.47 6.31
N ILE A 20 6.90 3.34 5.74
CA ILE A 20 5.50 3.15 5.30
C ILE A 20 4.56 3.14 6.51
N ARG A 21 4.99 2.55 7.62
CA ARG A 21 4.15 2.56 8.82
C ARG A 21 3.92 3.97 9.32
N GLU A 22 4.97 4.80 9.29
CA GLU A 22 4.83 6.19 9.70
C GLU A 22 3.85 6.94 8.80
N LEU A 23 3.98 6.74 7.50
CA LEU A 23 3.12 7.42 6.53
C LEU A 23 1.69 6.95 6.64
N ALA A 24 1.49 5.66 6.87
CA ALA A 24 0.15 5.12 7.04
C ALA A 24 -0.52 5.72 8.27
N ASP A 25 0.24 5.85 9.34
CA ASP A 25 -0.28 6.41 10.58
C ASP A 25 -0.68 7.87 10.38
N GLU A 26 0.13 8.63 9.66
CA GLU A 26 -0.19 10.02 9.36
C GLU A 26 -1.45 10.15 8.52
N ASP A 27 -1.70 9.18 7.67
CA ASP A 27 -2.86 9.16 6.79
C ASP A 27 -4.05 8.48 7.43
N ASP A 28 -3.90 8.08 8.69
CA ASP A 28 -4.96 7.43 9.47
C ASP A 28 -5.45 6.15 8.80
N ARG A 29 -4.52 5.39 8.23
CA ARG A 29 -4.81 4.12 7.56
C ARG A 29 -3.97 3.02 8.18
N SER A 30 -4.42 1.78 8.03
CA SER A 30 -3.60 0.66 8.41
C SER A 30 -2.47 0.49 7.40
N PHE A 31 -1.44 -0.27 7.78
CA PHE A 31 -0.31 -0.53 6.91
C PHE A 31 -0.78 -1.12 5.57
N SER A 32 -1.65 -2.13 5.64
CA SER A 32 -2.15 -2.78 4.43
C SER A 32 -2.95 -1.84 3.55
N GLN A 33 -3.81 -1.04 4.17
CA GLN A 33 -4.62 -0.09 3.42
C GLN A 33 -3.75 0.94 2.71
N TYR A 34 -2.73 1.42 3.40
CA TYR A 34 -1.85 2.42 2.82
C TYR A 34 -1.10 1.85 1.62
N ILE A 35 -0.57 0.64 1.76
CA ILE A 35 0.14 -0.01 0.67
C ILE A 35 -0.78 -0.22 -0.53
N ASN A 36 -1.99 -0.67 -0.27
CA ASN A 36 -2.95 -0.88 -1.34
C ASN A 36 -3.22 0.41 -2.10
N LYS A 37 -3.37 1.51 -1.38
CA LYS A 37 -3.61 2.82 -1.99
C LYS A 37 -2.44 3.23 -2.85
N VAL A 38 -1.22 3.08 -2.34
CA VAL A 38 -0.02 3.47 -3.07
C VAL A 38 0.12 2.67 -4.35
N LEU A 39 -0.13 1.37 -4.28
CA LEU A 39 -0.01 0.52 -5.45
C LEU A 39 -1.07 0.86 -6.50
N LYS A 40 -2.29 1.13 -6.07
CA LYS A 40 -3.33 1.53 -7.00
C LYS A 40 -2.98 2.84 -7.70
N ASP A 41 -2.46 3.79 -6.95
CA ASP A 41 -2.06 5.07 -7.53
C ASP A 41 -0.95 4.87 -8.55
N HIS A 42 0.00 3.99 -8.24
CA HIS A 42 1.10 3.71 -9.15
C HIS A 42 0.59 3.12 -10.47
N ILE A 43 -0.32 2.16 -10.36
CA ILE A 43 -0.89 1.52 -11.54
C ILE A 43 -1.64 2.53 -12.38
N ASN A 44 -2.41 3.39 -11.75
CA ASN A 44 -3.19 4.40 -12.46
C ASN A 44 -2.28 5.37 -13.21
N GLN A 45 -1.15 5.73 -12.63
CA GLN A 45 -0.18 6.58 -13.31
C GLN A 45 0.39 5.92 -14.55
N LYS A 46 0.64 4.63 -14.46
CA LYS A 46 1.22 3.89 -15.58
C LYS A 46 0.25 3.71 -16.73
N ASN A 47 -1.05 3.70 -16.42
CA ASN A 47 -2.07 3.41 -17.42
C ASN A 47 -2.63 4.64 -18.10
N LYS A 48 -1.97 5.72 -17.97
CA LYS A 48 -2.40 6.93 -18.66
C LYS A 48 -2.05 6.95 -20.12
#